data_a300dba6705523867139312d4c8814fb
#
_entry.id   a300dba6705523867139312d4c8814fb
#
_cell.length_a   1.000
_cell.length_b   1.000
_cell.length_c   1.000
_cell.angle_alpha   90.00
_cell.angle_beta   90.00
_cell.angle_gamma   90.00
#
_symmetry.space_group_name_H-M   'P 1'
#
loop_
_entity.id
_entity.type
_entity.pdbx_description
1 polymer ?
#
loop_
_entity_poly.entity_id
_entity_poly.type
_entity_poly.pdbx_seq_one_letter_code
_entity_poly.pdbx_strand_id
1 'polypeptide(L)'
;MSTQIRIQKVKQSKANTLDFNDIPLGRTFTDHMFLCAFENNAWQQPEIIPMGPLHNHPAAMALHYGQAIFKGMKATVNLAGPPIVFRTEQNEKRLNFSARR
;
A
#
# COMPACT_ATOMS: atom_id res chain seq x y z
N MET A 1 -1.91 22.32 -0.40
CA MET A 1 -0.73 21.86 0.38
C MET A 1 -0.10 20.67 -0.30
N SER A 2 1.18 20.75 -0.61
CA SER A 2 1.91 19.57 -1.06
C SER A 2 2.21 18.70 0.16
N THR A 3 1.72 17.47 0.15
CA THR A 3 2.05 16.50 1.20
C THR A 3 3.39 15.87 0.86
N GLN A 4 4.38 16.11 1.70
CA GLN A 4 5.69 15.51 1.54
C GLN A 4 5.66 14.07 2.03
N ILE A 5 6.05 13.12 1.20
CA ILE A 5 6.17 11.71 1.56
C ILE A 5 7.58 11.44 2.07
N ARG A 6 7.70 10.90 3.27
CA ARG A 6 8.98 10.42 3.80
C ARG A 6 9.31 9.06 3.17
N ILE A 7 10.52 8.92 2.63
CA ILE A 7 10.95 7.69 1.95
C ILE A 7 12.16 7.09 2.66
N GLN A 8 12.00 5.86 3.13
CA GLN A 8 13.08 5.04 3.68
C GLN A 8 13.25 3.80 2.81
N LYS A 9 14.34 3.77 2.03
CA LYS A 9 14.62 2.64 1.12
C LYS A 9 15.25 1.47 1.85
N VAL A 10 14.98 0.25 1.38
CA VAL A 10 15.72 -0.94 1.77
C VAL A 10 17.18 -0.83 1.29
N LYS A 11 18.09 -1.48 2.02
CA LYS A 11 19.51 -1.53 1.63
C LYS A 11 19.73 -2.37 0.38
N GLN A 12 18.93 -3.43 0.22
CA GLN A 12 19.02 -4.36 -0.90
C GLN A 12 17.63 -4.77 -1.36
N SER A 13 17.34 -4.57 -2.64
CA SER A 13 16.08 -5.00 -3.26
C SER A 13 16.06 -6.51 -3.48
N LYS A 14 14.90 -7.12 -3.26
CA LYS A 14 14.62 -8.52 -3.59
C LYS A 14 14.19 -8.71 -5.06
N ALA A 15 13.90 -7.63 -5.78
CA ALA A 15 13.34 -7.69 -7.12
C ALA A 15 14.19 -8.52 -8.10
N ASN A 16 15.53 -8.47 -7.96
CA ASN A 16 16.46 -9.20 -8.81
C ASN A 16 16.53 -10.72 -8.52
N THR A 17 15.96 -11.16 -7.40
CA THR A 17 15.97 -12.58 -6.98
C THR A 17 14.63 -13.27 -7.17
N LEU A 18 13.61 -12.53 -7.64
CA LEU A 18 12.26 -13.06 -7.82
C LEU A 18 12.06 -13.57 -9.26
N ASP A 19 11.43 -14.74 -9.36
CA ASP A 19 10.83 -15.18 -10.62
C ASP A 19 9.43 -14.56 -10.74
N PHE A 20 9.30 -13.56 -11.60
CA PHE A 20 8.03 -12.87 -11.83
C PHE A 20 6.97 -13.73 -12.54
N ASN A 21 7.34 -14.89 -13.06
CA ASN A 21 6.40 -15.85 -13.65
C ASN A 21 5.82 -16.82 -12.60
N ASP A 22 6.44 -16.90 -11.43
CA ASP A 22 6.02 -17.77 -10.33
C ASP A 22 6.10 -17.03 -8.99
N ILE A 23 5.17 -16.10 -8.77
CA ILE A 23 5.07 -15.35 -7.52
C ILE A 23 3.95 -15.94 -6.67
N PRO A 24 4.27 -16.62 -5.54
CA PRO A 24 3.27 -17.16 -4.65
C PRO A 24 2.42 -16.06 -4.01
N LEU A 25 1.10 -16.14 -4.18
CA LEU A 25 0.16 -15.19 -3.57
C LEU A 25 0.24 -15.25 -2.04
N GLY A 26 0.35 -14.07 -1.43
CA GLY A 26 0.37 -13.92 0.03
C GLY A 26 1.68 -14.33 0.71
N ARG A 27 2.71 -14.69 -0.06
CA ARG A 27 4.03 -15.07 0.48
C ARG A 27 5.15 -14.13 0.04
N THR A 28 5.01 -13.58 -1.15
CA THR A 28 5.98 -12.65 -1.73
C THR A 28 5.38 -11.26 -1.78
N PHE A 29 6.08 -10.30 -1.20
CA PHE A 29 5.65 -8.90 -1.10
C PHE A 29 6.69 -7.98 -1.73
N THR A 30 6.29 -6.76 -2.03
CA THR A 30 7.19 -5.70 -2.48
C THR A 30 8.23 -5.37 -1.41
N ASP A 31 9.31 -4.71 -1.80
CA ASP A 31 10.34 -4.25 -0.86
C ASP A 31 9.81 -3.22 0.13
N HIS A 32 8.85 -2.42 -0.30
CA HIS A 32 8.33 -1.30 0.47
C HIS A 32 6.80 -1.34 0.58
N MET A 33 6.29 -0.69 1.60
CA MET A 33 4.88 -0.40 1.76
C MET A 33 4.66 1.10 1.98
N PHE A 34 3.49 1.58 1.56
CA PHE A 34 3.03 2.93 1.90
C PHE A 34 2.23 2.86 3.19
N LEU A 35 2.51 3.77 4.10
CA LEU A 35 1.81 3.90 5.38
C LEU A 35 1.41 5.35 5.61
N CYS A 36 0.14 5.55 5.96
CA CYS A 36 -0.35 6.85 6.40
C CYS A 36 -1.41 6.61 7.48
N ALA A 37 -1.07 6.91 8.71
CA ALA A 37 -1.98 6.75 9.85
C ALA A 37 -2.96 7.92 9.95
N PHE A 38 -4.16 7.64 10.45
CA PHE A 38 -5.11 8.66 10.87
C PHE A 38 -5.26 8.59 12.38
N GLU A 39 -4.74 9.61 13.08
CA GLU A 39 -4.71 9.68 14.53
C GLU A 39 -5.02 11.09 15.00
N ASN A 40 -5.66 11.22 16.15
CA ASN A 40 -6.03 12.53 16.71
C ASN A 40 -6.80 13.42 15.73
N ASN A 41 -7.69 12.79 14.97
CA ASN A 41 -8.55 13.45 13.97
C ASN A 41 -7.78 14.11 12.81
N ALA A 42 -6.58 13.62 12.50
CA ALA A 42 -5.75 14.12 11.41
C ALA A 42 -4.93 13.01 10.75
N TRP A 43 -4.71 13.16 9.44
CA TRP A 43 -3.76 12.33 8.72
C TRP A 43 -2.33 12.68 9.14
N GLN A 44 -1.59 11.66 9.52
CA GLN A 44 -0.17 11.78 9.87
C GLN A 44 0.70 11.85 8.60
N GLN A 45 1.98 12.05 8.78
CA GLN A 45 2.90 12.10 7.65
C GLN A 45 2.87 10.78 6.87
N PRO A 46 2.61 10.82 5.56
CA PRO A 46 2.68 9.61 4.75
C PRO A 46 4.12 9.17 4.54
N GLU A 47 4.32 7.85 4.53
CA GLU A 47 5.64 7.24 4.47
C GLU A 47 5.67 6.09 3.46
N ILE A 48 6.80 5.94 2.77
CA ILE A 48 7.19 4.72 2.08
C ILE A 48 8.32 4.11 2.88
N ILE A 49 8.07 2.94 3.46
CA ILE A 49 8.99 2.26 4.38
C ILE A 49 9.22 0.81 3.95
N PRO A 50 10.28 0.15 4.43
CA PRO A 50 10.46 -1.27 4.17
C PRO A 50 9.24 -2.09 4.59
N MET A 51 8.87 -3.07 3.78
CA MET A 51 7.77 -3.99 4.09
C MET A 51 8.08 -4.76 5.39
N GLY A 52 7.13 -4.77 6.30
CA GLY A 52 7.29 -5.44 7.59
C GLY A 52 6.03 -5.41 8.44
N PRO A 53 6.10 -5.92 9.66
CA PRO A 53 4.98 -5.93 10.60
C PRO A 53 4.50 -4.51 10.96
N LEU A 54 3.21 -4.39 11.21
CA LEU A 54 2.60 -3.18 11.78
C LEU A 54 2.35 -3.39 13.27
N HIS A 55 2.66 -2.36 14.07
CA HIS A 55 2.34 -2.35 15.48
C HIS A 55 0.92 -1.79 15.68
N ASN A 56 -0.01 -2.67 16.02
CA ASN A 56 -1.40 -2.30 16.28
C ASN A 56 -1.78 -2.58 17.74
N HIS A 57 -2.59 -1.72 18.30
CA HIS A 57 -3.22 -2.00 19.59
C HIS A 57 -4.14 -3.23 19.46
N PRO A 58 -4.19 -4.14 20.47
CA PRO A 58 -5.06 -5.31 20.41
C PRO A 58 -6.54 -5.00 20.22
N ALA A 59 -6.99 -3.82 20.63
CA ALA A 59 -8.35 -3.34 20.45
C ALA A 59 -8.65 -2.76 19.06
N ALA A 60 -7.70 -2.81 18.12
CA ALA A 60 -7.94 -2.32 16.77
C ALA A 60 -9.15 -3.03 16.15
N MET A 61 -10.08 -2.24 15.59
CA MET A 61 -11.36 -2.72 15.09
C MET A 61 -11.21 -3.75 13.97
N ALA A 62 -10.15 -3.66 13.17
CA ALA A 62 -9.84 -4.64 12.14
C ALA A 62 -9.60 -6.05 12.70
N LEU A 63 -9.00 -6.16 13.88
CA LEU A 63 -8.64 -7.45 14.50
C LEU A 63 -9.83 -8.22 15.05
N HIS A 64 -10.77 -7.54 15.68
CA HIS A 64 -11.88 -8.19 16.38
C HIS A 64 -13.23 -8.10 15.65
N TYR A 65 -13.43 -7.06 14.87
CA TYR A 65 -14.68 -6.80 14.18
C TYR A 65 -14.57 -6.84 12.66
N GLY A 66 -13.38 -7.13 12.12
CA GLY A 66 -13.15 -7.15 10.68
C GLY A 66 -13.43 -5.81 9.99
N GLN A 67 -13.34 -4.70 10.72
CA GLN A 67 -13.58 -3.37 10.17
C GLN A 67 -12.37 -2.93 9.39
N ALA A 68 -12.35 -3.35 8.13
CA ALA A 68 -11.30 -3.04 7.18
C ALA A 68 -11.89 -2.93 5.78
N ILE A 69 -11.25 -2.14 4.94
CA ILE A 69 -11.55 -2.06 3.52
C ILE A 69 -10.27 -2.31 2.73
N PHE A 70 -10.42 -2.78 1.51
CA PHE A 70 -9.29 -2.92 0.61
C PHE A 70 -9.67 -2.50 -0.81
N LYS A 71 -8.66 -2.16 -1.60
CA LYS A 71 -8.81 -1.91 -3.02
C LYS A 71 -7.56 -2.37 -3.76
N GLY A 72 -7.75 -3.26 -4.72
CA GLY A 72 -6.69 -3.67 -5.64
C GLY A 72 -6.55 -2.70 -6.80
N MET A 73 -5.32 -2.39 -7.17
CA MET A 73 -4.95 -1.70 -8.39
C MET A 73 -3.86 -2.48 -9.10
N LYS A 74 -3.80 -2.32 -10.41
CA LYS A 74 -2.80 -2.98 -11.26
C LYS A 74 -1.96 -1.93 -11.98
N ALA A 75 -0.65 -2.07 -11.88
CA ALA A 75 0.28 -1.34 -12.73
C ALA A 75 0.71 -2.23 -13.90
N THR A 76 0.79 -1.66 -15.07
CA THR A 76 1.21 -2.35 -16.29
C THR A 76 2.58 -1.86 -16.72
N VAL A 77 3.41 -2.78 -17.16
CA VAL A 77 4.73 -2.44 -17.72
C VAL A 77 4.55 -1.59 -18.97
N ASN A 78 5.28 -0.50 -19.02
CA ASN A 78 5.42 0.34 -20.21
C ASN A 78 6.84 0.18 -20.77
N LEU A 79 6.96 -0.36 -21.97
CA LEU A 79 8.27 -0.58 -22.62
C LEU A 79 8.98 0.72 -22.99
N ALA A 80 8.25 1.82 -23.09
CA ALA A 80 8.77 3.13 -23.51
C ALA A 80 8.89 4.15 -22.36
N GLY A 81 8.63 3.75 -21.11
CA GLY A 81 8.63 4.70 -19.99
C GLY A 81 8.26 4.08 -18.66
N PRO A 82 7.84 4.89 -17.67
CA PRO A 82 7.46 4.40 -16.35
C PRO A 82 6.21 3.51 -16.41
N PRO A 83 5.99 2.66 -15.39
CA PRO A 83 4.77 1.85 -15.30
C PRO A 83 3.51 2.71 -15.37
N ILE A 84 2.47 2.16 -15.99
CA ILE A 84 1.19 2.84 -16.19
C ILE A 84 0.14 2.25 -15.25
N VAL A 85 -0.62 3.13 -14.60
CA VAL A 85 -1.82 2.77 -13.84
C VAL A 85 -3.03 3.36 -14.55
N PHE A 86 -4.04 2.53 -14.84
CA PHE A 86 -5.21 2.93 -15.62
C PHE A 86 -6.36 3.33 -14.70
N ARG A 87 -6.90 4.54 -14.91
CA ARG A 87 -8.11 5.07 -14.27
C ARG A 87 -8.09 4.96 -12.74
N THR A 88 -7.04 5.45 -12.11
CA THR A 88 -6.86 5.43 -10.64
C THR A 88 -8.01 6.11 -9.89
N GLU A 89 -8.57 7.17 -10.44
CA GLU A 89 -9.70 7.90 -9.88
C GLU A 89 -10.95 7.03 -9.68
N GLN A 90 -11.16 6.02 -10.52
CA GLN A 90 -12.27 5.07 -10.35
C GLN A 90 -12.02 4.10 -9.20
N ASN A 91 -10.76 3.72 -8.97
CA ASN A 91 -10.37 2.91 -7.83
C ASN A 91 -10.56 3.68 -6.52
N GLU A 92 -10.16 4.95 -6.50
CA GLU A 92 -10.35 5.86 -5.36
C GLU A 92 -11.83 6.03 -5.01
N LYS A 93 -12.69 6.31 -5.99
CA LYS A 93 -14.14 6.41 -5.79
C LYS A 93 -14.73 5.15 -5.16
N ARG A 94 -14.32 3.98 -5.63
CA ARG A 94 -14.79 2.70 -5.08
C ARG A 94 -14.27 2.45 -3.66
N LEU A 95 -13.03 2.82 -3.36
CA LEU A 95 -12.49 2.74 -2.00
C LEU A 95 -13.30 3.62 -1.04
N ASN A 96 -13.55 4.86 -1.42
CA ASN A 96 -14.34 5.81 -0.62
C ASN A 96 -15.79 5.34 -0.44
N PHE A 97 -16.38 4.73 -1.45
CA PHE A 97 -17.72 4.13 -1.35
C PHE A 97 -17.73 2.98 -0.32
N SER A 98 -16.72 2.12 -0.35
CA SER A 98 -16.60 1.02 0.62
C SER A 98 -16.42 1.53 2.05
N ALA A 99 -15.75 2.65 2.24
CA ALA A 99 -15.51 3.25 3.55
C ALA A 99 -16.75 3.86 4.21
N ARG A 100 -17.85 4.04 3.47
CA ARG A 100 -19.09 4.63 3.98
C ARG A 100 -19.98 3.66 4.75
N ARG A 101 -19.62 2.42 4.88
CA ARG A 101 -20.41 1.40 5.60
C ARG A 101 -20.19 1.45 7.11
#